data_c9789b1372014adc3b1d029d54878463
#
_entry.id   c9789b1372014adc3b1d029d54878463
#
_cell.length_a   1.000
_cell.length_b   1.000
_cell.length_c   1.000
_cell.angle_alpha   90.00
_cell.angle_beta   90.00
_cell.angle_gamma   90.00
#
_symmetry.space_group_name_H-M   'P 1'
#
loop_
_entity.id
_entity.type
_entity.pdbx_description
1 polymer ?
#
loop_
_entity_poly.entity_id
_entity_poly.type
_entity_poly.pdbx_seq_one_letter_code
_entity_poly.pdbx_strand_id
1 'polypeptide(L)'
;MPRIDIKKTELVWLGKYDEEGKLNPVEKPGPYPFQIVEAINKPRTGEEKPKQISLYDNWEANEGDTFEEGWKNKLIWGDNKLVISSLLENFAGKINLIYIDPPFATGADFKFKVQIGEEAEEITKEHSIIEEKAYRDTWGKGLDSYLQMMYERLILMKELLAENGSIYVHLDWHVGHYVKVMMDEIFGYENFRNEIVWHYGLGGSSAQNWPLKHDCILFYSKGNDWVYNPILVPATSQRMKGELKKMDNVWDIPSINNMALERVAFDTQKPEALLKRIILAS
;
A
#
# COMPACT_ATOMS: atom_id res chain seq x y z
N MET A 1 -24.63 23.27 -12.53
CA MET A 1 -23.38 22.48 -12.40
C MET A 1 -22.26 23.35 -12.95
N PRO A 2 -21.12 23.43 -12.25
CA PRO A 2 -19.96 24.16 -12.76
C PRO A 2 -19.51 23.55 -14.08
N ARG A 3 -19.00 24.39 -14.98
CA ARG A 3 -18.48 23.94 -16.26
C ARG A 3 -17.04 23.51 -16.07
N ILE A 4 -16.80 22.20 -16.06
CA ILE A 4 -15.46 21.62 -15.97
C ILE A 4 -14.87 21.54 -17.38
N ASP A 5 -13.69 22.10 -17.60
CA ASP A 5 -12.95 22.02 -18.88
C ASP A 5 -12.09 20.75 -18.89
N ILE A 6 -12.69 19.65 -19.33
CA ILE A 6 -12.04 18.34 -19.40
C ILE A 6 -11.16 18.27 -20.65
N LYS A 7 -9.84 18.19 -20.47
CA LYS A 7 -8.83 18.12 -21.54
C LYS A 7 -8.28 16.72 -21.79
N LYS A 8 -8.56 15.77 -20.88
CA LYS A 8 -8.10 14.37 -20.95
C LYS A 8 -9.14 13.47 -20.30
N THR A 9 -9.01 12.16 -20.53
CA THR A 9 -9.81 11.17 -19.79
C THR A 9 -9.48 11.27 -18.30
N GLU A 10 -10.49 11.47 -17.49
CA GLU A 10 -10.36 11.57 -16.03
C GLU A 10 -11.59 11.00 -15.33
N LEU A 11 -11.43 10.64 -14.08
CA LEU A 11 -12.51 10.25 -13.19
C LEU A 11 -12.97 11.48 -12.39
N VAL A 12 -14.27 11.74 -12.39
CA VAL A 12 -14.86 12.85 -11.65
C VAL A 12 -15.74 12.30 -10.53
N TRP A 13 -15.56 12.79 -9.31
CA TRP A 13 -16.35 12.46 -8.13
C TRP A 13 -16.70 13.72 -7.35
N LEU A 14 -17.65 13.59 -6.43
CA LEU A 14 -18.09 14.72 -5.59
C LEU A 14 -16.93 15.19 -4.68
N GLY A 15 -16.55 16.46 -4.81
CA GLY A 15 -15.45 17.06 -4.05
C GLY A 15 -14.11 17.14 -4.79
N LYS A 16 -13.99 16.57 -6.00
CA LYS A 16 -12.78 16.75 -6.82
C LYS A 16 -12.59 18.19 -7.29
N TYR A 17 -13.68 18.83 -7.64
CA TYR A 17 -13.73 20.21 -8.12
C TYR A 17 -14.57 21.07 -7.18
N ASP A 18 -14.24 22.36 -7.08
CA ASP A 18 -15.02 23.36 -6.38
C ASP A 18 -16.28 23.81 -7.19
N GLU A 19 -17.05 24.72 -6.63
CA GLU A 19 -18.28 25.24 -7.26
C GLU A 19 -18.00 26.02 -8.55
N GLU A 20 -16.76 26.50 -8.74
CA GLU A 20 -16.32 27.23 -9.93
C GLU A 20 -15.75 26.28 -11.01
N GLY A 21 -15.63 24.99 -10.72
CA GLY A 21 -15.07 23.97 -11.63
C GLY A 21 -13.56 23.92 -11.64
N LYS A 22 -12.90 24.47 -10.61
CA LYS A 22 -11.46 24.38 -10.41
C LYS A 22 -11.13 23.17 -9.56
N LEU A 23 -10.06 22.45 -9.93
CA LEU A 23 -9.56 21.31 -9.16
C LEU A 23 -9.18 21.72 -7.73
N ASN A 24 -9.75 21.04 -6.74
CA ASN A 24 -9.41 21.27 -5.35
C ASN A 24 -7.94 20.90 -5.09
N PRO A 25 -7.17 21.79 -4.45
CA PRO A 25 -5.77 21.49 -4.15
C PRO A 25 -5.67 20.38 -3.10
N VAL A 26 -4.66 19.52 -3.26
CA VAL A 26 -4.33 18.54 -2.24
C VAL A 26 -3.58 19.23 -1.10
N GLU A 27 -4.16 19.20 0.09
CA GLU A 27 -3.54 19.75 1.27
C GLU A 27 -2.35 18.90 1.72
N LYS A 28 -1.25 19.57 2.09
CA LYS A 28 -0.03 18.99 2.64
C LYS A 28 0.11 19.42 4.11
N PRO A 29 -0.56 18.72 5.03
CA PRO A 29 -0.46 19.06 6.45
C PRO A 29 0.95 18.78 6.98
N GLY A 30 1.43 19.61 7.90
CA GLY A 30 2.74 19.44 8.54
C GLY A 30 3.84 20.33 7.96
N PRO A 31 5.13 19.98 8.10
CA PRO A 31 5.61 18.70 8.67
C PRO A 31 5.37 18.57 10.18
N TYR A 32 5.03 17.35 10.62
CA TYR A 32 4.91 17.02 12.03
C TYR A 32 6.14 16.23 12.49
N PRO A 33 6.66 16.48 13.71
CA PRO A 33 7.78 15.70 14.24
C PRO A 33 7.34 14.25 14.51
N PHE A 34 8.24 13.30 14.22
CA PHE A 34 8.07 11.91 14.59
C PHE A 34 8.68 11.64 15.97
N GLN A 35 7.88 11.05 16.85
CA GLN A 35 8.37 10.58 18.14
C GLN A 35 8.82 9.13 18.03
N ILE A 36 10.02 8.83 18.51
CA ILE A 36 10.52 7.46 18.59
C ILE A 36 9.91 6.79 19.82
N VAL A 37 9.09 5.76 19.61
CA VAL A 37 8.45 5.00 20.68
C VAL A 37 9.26 3.76 21.04
N GLU A 38 9.87 3.09 20.05
CA GLU A 38 10.64 1.86 20.24
C GLU A 38 11.72 1.77 19.15
N ALA A 39 12.91 1.27 19.50
CA ALA A 39 13.95 0.92 18.53
C ALA A 39 14.31 -0.55 18.65
N ILE A 40 14.22 -1.28 17.53
CA ILE A 40 14.56 -2.70 17.42
C ILE A 40 15.80 -2.81 16.53
N ASN A 41 16.96 -3.07 17.14
CA ASN A 41 18.24 -3.10 16.42
C ASN A 41 18.56 -4.46 15.76
N LYS A 42 17.81 -5.52 16.08
CA LYS A 42 18.01 -6.87 15.52
C LYS A 42 16.67 -7.56 15.32
N PRO A 43 16.56 -8.45 14.33
CA PRO A 43 15.40 -9.34 14.23
C PRO A 43 15.28 -10.16 15.53
N ARG A 44 14.05 -10.37 15.99
CA ARG A 44 13.78 -11.13 17.23
C ARG A 44 14.29 -12.56 17.10
N THR A 45 15.52 -12.79 17.51
CA THR A 45 16.04 -14.11 17.84
C THR A 45 15.95 -14.28 19.35
N GLY A 46 14.76 -14.48 19.86
CA GLY A 46 14.42 -15.13 21.14
C GLY A 46 14.86 -14.52 22.48
N GLU A 47 15.88 -13.69 22.60
CA GLU A 47 16.49 -13.41 23.92
C GLU A 47 16.81 -11.93 24.26
N GLU A 48 16.62 -10.96 23.38
CA GLU A 48 16.92 -9.56 23.72
C GLU A 48 15.64 -8.73 23.95
N LYS A 49 15.50 -8.17 25.16
CA LYS A 49 14.46 -7.19 25.44
C LYS A 49 14.72 -5.92 24.65
N PRO A 50 13.68 -5.28 24.05
CA PRO A 50 13.84 -4.02 23.36
C PRO A 50 14.43 -2.97 24.29
N LYS A 51 15.40 -2.20 23.80
CA LYS A 51 15.97 -1.08 24.55
C LYS A 51 14.91 0.02 24.62
N GLN A 52 14.45 0.32 25.81
CA GLN A 52 13.50 1.41 26.05
C GLN A 52 14.20 2.74 25.75
N ILE A 53 13.69 3.49 24.76
CA ILE A 53 14.17 4.81 24.40
C ILE A 53 13.34 5.84 25.16
N SER A 54 13.92 7.00 25.46
CA SER A 54 13.22 8.08 26.13
C SER A 54 12.00 8.54 25.31
N LEU A 55 10.90 8.81 25.99
CA LEU A 55 9.67 9.37 25.40
C LEU A 55 9.87 10.73 24.70
N TYR A 56 11.05 11.32 24.83
CA TYR A 56 11.41 12.65 24.30
C TYR A 56 12.36 12.59 23.11
N ASP A 57 12.78 11.40 22.67
CA ASP A 57 13.66 11.27 21.50
C ASP A 57 12.85 11.48 20.22
N ASN A 58 13.12 12.57 19.53
CA ASN A 58 12.59 12.86 18.21
C ASN A 58 13.51 12.28 17.14
N TRP A 59 12.93 11.87 16.02
CA TRP A 59 13.72 11.51 14.86
C TRP A 59 14.16 12.80 14.14
N GLU A 60 15.49 12.99 14.03
CA GLU A 60 16.09 14.19 13.43
C GLU A 60 16.49 14.00 11.96
N ALA A 61 16.22 12.84 11.37
CA ALA A 61 16.60 12.51 9.98
C ALA A 61 18.10 12.66 9.64
N ASN A 62 18.97 12.53 10.65
CA ASN A 62 20.43 12.67 10.52
C ASN A 62 21.14 11.34 10.20
N GLU A 63 20.37 10.32 9.81
CA GLU A 63 20.91 9.00 9.49
C GLU A 63 21.43 9.01 8.05
N GLY A 64 22.52 8.26 7.80
CA GLY A 64 23.02 8.03 6.46
C GLY A 64 22.07 7.18 5.61
N ASP A 65 22.37 7.00 4.33
CA ASP A 65 21.52 6.30 3.36
C ASP A 65 21.69 4.77 3.40
N THR A 66 22.73 4.27 4.08
CA THR A 66 23.01 2.84 4.22
C THR A 66 23.07 2.40 5.68
N PHE A 67 23.00 1.08 5.92
CA PHE A 67 23.12 0.50 7.25
C PHE A 67 24.49 0.83 7.91
N GLU A 68 25.55 0.85 7.13
CA GLU A 68 26.90 1.23 7.58
C GLU A 68 26.96 2.70 7.98
N GLU A 69 26.18 3.55 7.34
CA GLU A 69 26.09 4.99 7.62
C GLU A 69 25.07 5.30 8.74
N GLY A 70 24.42 4.27 9.30
CA GLY A 70 23.49 4.41 10.42
C GLY A 70 22.01 4.40 10.07
N TRP A 71 21.63 4.13 8.80
CA TRP A 71 20.23 3.97 8.42
C TRP A 71 19.53 2.87 9.22
N LYS A 72 18.31 3.13 9.64
CA LYS A 72 17.45 2.16 10.35
C LYS A 72 16.10 2.07 9.67
N ASN A 73 15.59 0.86 9.53
CA ASN A 73 14.22 0.66 9.09
C ASN A 73 13.25 1.28 10.10
N LYS A 74 12.21 1.92 9.58
CA LYS A 74 11.23 2.65 10.39
C LYS A 74 9.85 2.03 10.24
N LEU A 75 9.17 1.84 11.36
CA LEU A 75 7.75 1.60 11.41
C LEU A 75 7.09 2.87 11.96
N ILE A 76 6.31 3.53 11.13
CA ILE A 76 5.65 4.79 11.50
C ILE A 76 4.15 4.52 11.63
N TRP A 77 3.61 4.83 12.78
CA TRP A 77 2.19 4.67 13.06
C TRP A 77 1.49 6.02 13.16
N GLY A 78 0.37 6.18 12.46
CA GLY A 78 -0.42 7.40 12.44
C GLY A 78 -1.33 7.49 11.21
N ASP A 79 -2.06 8.59 11.07
CA ASP A 79 -2.76 8.88 9.81
C ASP A 79 -1.75 9.00 8.68
N ASN A 80 -1.91 8.18 7.66
CA ASN A 80 -0.94 8.08 6.58
C ASN A 80 -0.84 9.35 5.72
N LYS A 81 -1.88 10.20 5.61
CA LYS A 81 -1.79 11.49 4.92
C LYS A 81 -0.84 12.43 5.68
N LEU A 82 -0.94 12.46 7.02
CA LEU A 82 -0.06 13.27 7.88
C LEU A 82 1.38 12.75 7.82
N VAL A 83 1.54 11.42 7.89
CA VAL A 83 2.86 10.77 7.82
C VAL A 83 3.53 11.03 6.48
N ILE A 84 2.86 10.74 5.36
CA ILE A 84 3.40 10.92 4.01
C ILE A 84 3.77 12.38 3.77
N SER A 85 2.89 13.32 4.16
CA SER A 85 3.14 14.75 4.03
C SER A 85 4.36 15.20 4.83
N SER A 86 4.55 14.69 6.05
CA SER A 86 5.72 15.00 6.88
C SER A 86 7.02 14.39 6.32
N LEU A 87 6.95 13.20 5.69
CA LEU A 87 8.09 12.58 5.03
C LEU A 87 8.59 13.36 3.82
N LEU A 88 7.74 14.17 3.17
CA LEU A 88 8.15 14.97 2.00
C LEU A 88 9.32 15.91 2.30
N GLU A 89 9.45 16.41 3.53
CA GLU A 89 10.57 17.30 3.91
C GLU A 89 11.93 16.65 3.64
N ASN A 90 12.06 15.35 3.93
CA ASN A 90 13.34 14.65 3.85
C ASN A 90 13.44 13.64 2.71
N PHE A 91 12.29 13.16 2.20
CA PHE A 91 12.21 12.04 1.25
C PHE A 91 11.55 12.38 -0.08
N ALA A 92 11.22 13.65 -0.37
CA ALA A 92 10.72 14.03 -1.68
C ALA A 92 11.70 13.60 -2.79
N GLY A 93 11.22 12.82 -3.76
CA GLY A 93 12.02 12.32 -4.87
C GLY A 93 13.07 11.25 -4.52
N LYS A 94 13.01 10.64 -3.32
CA LYS A 94 14.03 9.68 -2.86
C LYS A 94 13.54 8.24 -2.72
N ILE A 95 12.24 8.00 -2.67
CA ILE A 95 11.69 6.65 -2.46
C ILE A 95 11.72 5.87 -3.77
N ASN A 96 12.41 4.75 -3.80
CA ASN A 96 12.56 3.93 -5.00
C ASN A 96 11.35 3.04 -5.27
N LEU A 97 10.70 2.53 -4.21
CA LEU A 97 9.57 1.62 -4.30
C LEU A 97 8.50 1.97 -3.26
N ILE A 98 7.27 2.07 -3.71
CA ILE A 98 6.09 2.17 -2.86
C ILE A 98 5.19 0.97 -3.14
N TYR A 99 4.79 0.25 -2.09
CA TYR A 99 3.71 -0.72 -2.14
C TYR A 99 2.64 -0.30 -1.14
N ILE A 100 1.40 -0.26 -1.60
CA ILE A 100 0.26 0.00 -0.73
C ILE A 100 -0.81 -1.07 -0.90
N ASP A 101 -1.45 -1.38 0.21
CA ASP A 101 -2.58 -2.27 0.35
C ASP A 101 -3.68 -1.50 1.09
N PRO A 102 -4.34 -0.55 0.41
CA PRO A 102 -5.36 0.27 1.02
C PRO A 102 -6.60 -0.58 1.28
N PRO A 103 -7.45 -0.20 2.20
CA PRO A 103 -8.72 -0.86 2.40
C PRO A 103 -9.57 -0.85 1.11
N PHE A 104 -10.33 -1.93 0.85
CA PHE A 104 -11.03 -2.17 -0.42
C PHE A 104 -12.48 -1.63 -0.47
N ALA A 105 -12.86 -0.73 0.43
CA ALA A 105 -14.21 -0.13 0.50
C ALA A 105 -15.36 -1.17 0.54
N THR A 106 -15.13 -2.34 1.12
CA THR A 106 -16.10 -3.44 1.18
C THR A 106 -17.31 -3.16 2.08
N GLY A 107 -17.32 -2.03 2.81
CA GLY A 107 -18.36 -1.69 3.79
C GLY A 107 -18.36 -2.58 5.05
N ALA A 108 -17.38 -3.45 5.19
CA ALA A 108 -17.26 -4.33 6.35
C ALA A 108 -16.56 -3.63 7.53
N ASP A 109 -17.12 -3.78 8.72
CA ASP A 109 -16.47 -3.37 9.96
C ASP A 109 -15.31 -4.31 10.27
N PHE A 110 -14.06 -3.84 10.18
CA PHE A 110 -12.90 -4.62 10.63
C PHE A 110 -12.80 -4.58 12.15
N LYS A 111 -12.95 -5.74 12.79
CA LYS A 111 -12.73 -5.91 14.24
C LYS A 111 -11.39 -6.60 14.47
N PHE A 112 -10.51 -5.99 15.24
CA PHE A 112 -9.28 -6.64 15.68
C PHE A 112 -9.54 -7.47 16.93
N LYS A 113 -9.10 -8.74 16.89
CA LYS A 113 -9.00 -9.59 18.07
C LYS A 113 -7.56 -9.59 18.56
N VAL A 114 -7.32 -9.14 19.77
CA VAL A 114 -6.00 -9.19 20.42
C VAL A 114 -6.06 -10.23 21.54
N GLN A 115 -5.20 -11.24 21.47
CA GLN A 115 -4.97 -12.16 22.58
C GLN A 115 -3.98 -11.51 23.55
N ILE A 116 -4.40 -11.27 24.79
CA ILE A 116 -3.56 -10.73 25.86
C ILE A 116 -3.38 -11.83 26.91
N GLY A 117 -2.16 -12.40 26.97
CA GLY A 117 -1.77 -13.38 27.99
C GLY A 117 -1.82 -14.85 27.55
N GLU A 118 -1.21 -15.74 28.34
CA GLU A 118 -1.17 -17.19 28.09
C GLU A 118 -2.48 -17.93 28.42
N GLU A 119 -3.40 -17.31 29.16
CA GLU A 119 -4.75 -17.80 29.41
C GLU A 119 -5.73 -16.97 28.60
N ALA A 120 -6.23 -17.57 27.53
CA ALA A 120 -6.98 -16.95 26.46
C ALA A 120 -8.34 -16.38 26.89
N GLU A 121 -8.38 -15.13 27.33
CA GLU A 121 -9.57 -14.31 27.16
C GLU A 121 -9.46 -13.54 25.84
N GLU A 122 -10.30 -13.87 24.87
CA GLU A 122 -10.46 -13.12 23.64
C GLU A 122 -11.03 -11.74 23.98
N ILE A 123 -10.17 -10.74 24.12
CA ILE A 123 -10.63 -9.36 24.19
C ILE A 123 -10.76 -8.85 22.77
N THR A 124 -12.00 -8.69 22.31
CA THR A 124 -12.28 -7.94 21.09
C THR A 124 -11.91 -6.50 21.36
N LYS A 125 -10.73 -6.06 20.93
CA LYS A 125 -10.37 -4.65 20.96
C LYS A 125 -11.20 -3.96 19.91
N GLU A 126 -12.24 -3.26 20.32
CA GLU A 126 -12.89 -2.29 19.47
C GLU A 126 -11.82 -1.26 19.04
N HIS A 127 -11.85 -0.85 17.78
CA HIS A 127 -11.00 0.25 17.30
C HIS A 127 -11.07 1.38 18.31
N SER A 128 -9.96 2.08 18.54
CA SER A 128 -10.06 3.30 19.34
C SER A 128 -11.12 4.17 18.68
N ILE A 129 -11.94 4.86 19.49
CA ILE A 129 -13.02 5.75 19.00
C ILE A 129 -12.46 6.72 17.94
N ILE A 130 -11.18 7.04 18.01
CA ILE A 130 -10.47 7.92 17.07
C ILE A 130 -10.24 7.21 15.73
N GLU A 131 -9.80 5.94 15.74
CA GLU A 131 -9.58 5.13 14.53
C GLU A 131 -10.92 4.80 13.85
N GLU A 132 -11.93 4.41 14.62
CA GLU A 132 -13.28 4.15 14.13
C GLU A 132 -13.91 5.42 13.53
N LYS A 133 -13.73 6.57 14.17
CA LYS A 133 -14.23 7.85 13.67
C LYS A 133 -13.50 8.28 12.39
N ALA A 134 -12.17 8.16 12.34
CA ALA A 134 -11.39 8.44 11.14
C ALA A 134 -11.79 7.51 9.99
N TYR A 135 -12.04 6.25 10.26
CA TYR A 135 -12.49 5.25 9.30
C TYR A 135 -13.92 5.52 8.80
N ARG A 136 -14.86 5.82 9.69
CA ARG A 136 -16.25 6.15 9.35
C ARG A 136 -16.38 7.51 8.66
N ASP A 137 -15.64 8.52 9.09
CA ASP A 137 -15.67 9.85 8.47
C ASP A 137 -15.10 9.84 7.06
N THR A 138 -14.13 8.94 6.78
CA THR A 138 -13.50 8.80 5.46
C THR A 138 -14.34 7.94 4.51
N TRP A 139 -15.15 6.99 5.02
CA TRP A 139 -15.78 5.92 4.23
C TRP A 139 -17.29 5.83 4.37
N GLY A 140 -17.84 6.43 5.42
CA GLY A 140 -19.29 6.46 5.65
C GLY A 140 -20.07 7.25 4.59
N LYS A 141 -19.38 7.98 3.72
CA LYS A 141 -19.94 8.79 2.63
C LYS A 141 -19.90 8.09 1.26
N GLY A 142 -19.51 6.82 1.20
CA GLY A 142 -19.51 6.03 -0.03
C GLY A 142 -18.27 6.17 -0.91
N LEU A 143 -18.40 5.76 -2.18
CA LEU A 143 -17.28 5.67 -3.14
C LEU A 143 -16.57 7.02 -3.35
N ASP A 144 -17.30 8.14 -3.39
CA ASP A 144 -16.70 9.46 -3.62
C ASP A 144 -15.68 9.84 -2.55
N SER A 145 -15.97 9.55 -1.29
CA SER A 145 -15.04 9.82 -0.18
C SER A 145 -13.81 8.91 -0.23
N TYR A 146 -13.97 7.65 -0.64
CA TYR A 146 -12.86 6.75 -0.89
C TYR A 146 -11.95 7.26 -2.01
N LEU A 147 -12.53 7.68 -3.11
CA LEU A 147 -11.78 8.21 -4.25
C LEU A 147 -11.01 9.49 -3.88
N GLN A 148 -11.63 10.37 -3.11
CA GLN A 148 -10.95 11.57 -2.59
C GLN A 148 -9.75 11.19 -1.71
N MET A 149 -9.94 10.26 -0.78
CA MET A 149 -8.91 9.76 0.12
C MET A 149 -7.72 9.16 -0.66
N MET A 150 -7.98 8.34 -1.66
CA MET A 150 -6.96 7.72 -2.49
C MET A 150 -6.23 8.74 -3.35
N TYR A 151 -6.96 9.67 -3.97
CA TYR A 151 -6.40 10.71 -4.83
C TYR A 151 -5.36 11.57 -4.11
N GLU A 152 -5.71 12.07 -2.93
CA GLU A 152 -4.80 12.89 -2.13
C GLU A 152 -3.50 12.15 -1.78
N ARG A 153 -3.62 10.88 -1.37
CA ARG A 153 -2.48 10.07 -0.98
C ARG A 153 -1.60 9.67 -2.15
N LEU A 154 -2.19 9.32 -3.28
CA LEU A 154 -1.44 8.97 -4.49
C LEU A 154 -0.64 10.16 -5.03
N ILE A 155 -1.18 11.39 -4.95
CA ILE A 155 -0.43 12.60 -5.31
C ILE A 155 0.78 12.78 -4.41
N LEU A 156 0.62 12.66 -3.08
CA LEU A 156 1.75 12.78 -2.14
C LEU A 156 2.78 11.67 -2.34
N MET A 157 2.33 10.43 -2.60
CA MET A 157 3.22 9.31 -2.90
C MET A 157 4.02 9.52 -4.17
N LYS A 158 3.42 10.11 -5.22
CA LYS A 158 4.15 10.46 -6.44
C LYS A 158 5.27 11.46 -6.17
N GLU A 159 5.07 12.40 -5.26
CA GLU A 159 6.11 13.36 -4.87
C GLU A 159 7.26 12.70 -4.10
N LEU A 160 6.96 11.68 -3.27
CA LEU A 160 7.98 10.90 -2.58
C LEU A 160 8.84 10.06 -3.52
N LEU A 161 8.26 9.54 -4.62
CA LEU A 161 8.96 8.65 -5.54
C LEU A 161 10.14 9.34 -6.22
N ALA A 162 11.27 8.62 -6.31
CA ALA A 162 12.39 8.95 -7.18
C ALA A 162 11.96 8.92 -8.65
N GLU A 163 12.68 9.60 -9.54
CA GLU A 163 12.32 9.66 -10.97
C GLU A 163 12.30 8.28 -11.64
N ASN A 164 13.15 7.37 -11.18
CA ASN A 164 13.19 5.97 -11.60
C ASN A 164 12.41 5.02 -10.68
N GLY A 165 11.65 5.57 -9.74
CA GLY A 165 10.89 4.82 -8.74
C GLY A 165 9.58 4.24 -9.27
N SER A 166 9.08 3.26 -8.56
CA SER A 166 7.89 2.47 -8.92
C SER A 166 6.87 2.44 -7.78
N ILE A 167 5.59 2.34 -8.14
CA ILE A 167 4.49 2.16 -7.20
C ILE A 167 3.64 0.95 -7.58
N TYR A 168 3.30 0.14 -6.58
CA TYR A 168 2.38 -0.99 -6.67
C TYR A 168 1.18 -0.72 -5.77
N VAL A 169 -0.01 -0.73 -6.34
CA VAL A 169 -1.26 -0.51 -5.62
C VAL A 169 -2.10 -1.76 -5.69
N HIS A 170 -2.24 -2.43 -4.54
CA HIS A 170 -2.98 -3.67 -4.40
C HIS A 170 -4.45 -3.36 -4.12
N LEU A 171 -5.34 -3.90 -4.92
CA LEU A 171 -6.77 -3.61 -4.90
C LEU A 171 -7.57 -4.85 -5.28
N ASP A 172 -8.81 -4.88 -4.83
CA ASP A 172 -9.80 -5.83 -5.33
C ASP A 172 -10.69 -5.20 -6.42
N TRP A 173 -11.66 -5.97 -6.87
CA TRP A 173 -12.59 -5.57 -7.93
C TRP A 173 -13.51 -4.40 -7.55
N HIS A 174 -13.76 -4.13 -6.25
CA HIS A 174 -14.66 -3.06 -5.82
C HIS A 174 -14.18 -1.68 -6.28
N VAL A 175 -12.89 -1.44 -6.18
CA VAL A 175 -12.31 -0.12 -6.41
C VAL A 175 -11.18 -0.10 -7.44
N GLY A 176 -10.63 -1.26 -7.82
CA GLY A 176 -9.46 -1.38 -8.70
C GLY A 176 -9.63 -0.60 -10.01
N HIS A 177 -10.78 -0.69 -10.66
CA HIS A 177 -11.03 -0.02 -11.94
C HIS A 177 -11.08 1.51 -11.81
N TYR A 178 -11.66 2.03 -10.73
CA TYR A 178 -11.69 3.47 -10.48
C TYR A 178 -10.29 4.01 -10.17
N VAL A 179 -9.55 3.29 -9.31
CA VAL A 179 -8.18 3.67 -8.97
C VAL A 179 -7.24 3.58 -10.17
N LYS A 180 -7.46 2.62 -11.10
CA LYS A 180 -6.71 2.54 -12.37
C LYS A 180 -6.84 3.83 -13.17
N VAL A 181 -8.05 4.33 -13.39
CA VAL A 181 -8.29 5.58 -14.12
C VAL A 181 -7.66 6.77 -13.39
N MET A 182 -7.79 6.82 -12.07
CA MET A 182 -7.16 7.84 -11.24
C MET A 182 -5.63 7.82 -11.34
N MET A 183 -5.01 6.64 -11.36
CA MET A 183 -3.56 6.51 -11.52
C MET A 183 -3.09 6.92 -12.91
N ASP A 184 -3.87 6.66 -13.97
CA ASP A 184 -3.59 7.18 -15.31
C ASP A 184 -3.56 8.72 -15.33
N GLU A 185 -4.46 9.36 -14.59
CA GLU A 185 -4.50 10.81 -14.44
C GLU A 185 -3.28 11.34 -13.68
N ILE A 186 -2.91 10.70 -12.58
CA ILE A 186 -1.84 11.15 -11.69
C ILE A 186 -0.45 10.83 -12.26
N PHE A 187 -0.21 9.59 -12.65
CA PHE A 187 1.11 9.10 -13.08
C PHE A 187 1.33 9.24 -14.59
N GLY A 188 0.26 9.29 -15.39
CA GLY A 188 0.28 9.20 -16.84
C GLY A 188 -0.04 7.79 -17.31
N TYR A 189 -0.91 7.68 -18.34
CA TYR A 189 -1.25 6.39 -18.95
C TYR A 189 -0.01 5.67 -19.50
N GLU A 190 0.93 6.41 -20.04
CA GLU A 190 2.20 5.92 -20.59
C GLU A 190 3.13 5.31 -19.54
N ASN A 191 2.92 5.62 -18.27
CA ASN A 191 3.68 5.09 -17.14
C ASN A 191 3.05 3.86 -16.51
N PHE A 192 1.92 3.40 -17.02
CA PHE A 192 1.35 2.11 -16.66
C PHE A 192 2.23 0.98 -17.17
N ARG A 193 2.76 0.16 -16.27
CA ARG A 193 3.68 -0.93 -16.62
C ARG A 193 2.97 -2.26 -16.73
N ASN A 194 2.11 -2.57 -15.74
CA ASN A 194 1.36 -3.81 -15.76
C ASN A 194 0.18 -3.79 -14.76
N GLU A 195 -0.80 -4.66 -15.04
CA GLU A 195 -1.73 -5.17 -14.06
C GLU A 195 -1.30 -6.59 -13.71
N ILE A 196 -0.98 -6.81 -12.44
CA ILE A 196 -0.60 -8.12 -11.91
C ILE A 196 -1.84 -8.73 -11.28
N VAL A 197 -2.17 -9.93 -11.68
CA VAL A 197 -3.25 -10.72 -11.10
C VAL A 197 -2.66 -11.64 -10.04
N TRP A 198 -2.92 -11.34 -8.78
CA TRP A 198 -2.55 -12.25 -7.70
C TRP A 198 -3.68 -13.26 -7.46
N HIS A 199 -3.49 -14.48 -7.97
CA HIS A 199 -4.39 -15.59 -7.78
C HIS A 199 -4.01 -16.34 -6.49
N TYR A 200 -4.88 -16.27 -5.48
CA TYR A 200 -4.62 -16.87 -4.16
C TYR A 200 -5.30 -18.23 -3.94
N GLY A 201 -6.12 -18.67 -4.88
CA GLY A 201 -6.70 -20.02 -4.93
C GLY A 201 -7.77 -20.34 -3.88
N LEU A 202 -7.64 -19.81 -2.68
CA LEU A 202 -8.60 -19.96 -1.59
C LEU A 202 -9.69 -18.88 -1.68
N GLY A 203 -10.84 -19.16 -1.10
CA GLY A 203 -11.97 -18.22 -1.07
C GLY A 203 -13.29 -18.92 -1.33
N GLY A 204 -14.40 -18.24 -1.00
CA GLY A 204 -15.73 -18.79 -1.01
C GLY A 204 -16.18 -19.41 -2.33
N SER A 205 -17.15 -20.29 -2.25
CA SER A 205 -17.94 -20.72 -3.39
C SER A 205 -19.20 -19.86 -3.49
N SER A 206 -19.69 -19.65 -4.70
CA SER A 206 -20.96 -18.97 -4.93
C SER A 206 -21.84 -19.88 -5.79
N ALA A 207 -23.12 -19.95 -5.44
CA ALA A 207 -24.10 -20.68 -6.25
C ALA A 207 -24.60 -19.90 -7.48
N GLN A 208 -24.39 -18.58 -7.49
CA GLN A 208 -24.93 -17.67 -8.50
C GLN A 208 -23.87 -16.91 -9.31
N ASN A 209 -22.63 -16.84 -8.84
CA ASN A 209 -21.56 -16.10 -9.46
C ASN A 209 -20.28 -16.94 -9.54
N TRP A 210 -19.37 -16.55 -10.42
CA TRP A 210 -18.01 -17.09 -10.41
C TRP A 210 -17.31 -16.76 -9.09
N PRO A 211 -16.66 -17.74 -8.41
CA PRO A 211 -15.93 -17.48 -7.20
C PRO A 211 -14.79 -16.47 -7.44
N LEU A 212 -14.69 -15.47 -6.59
CA LEU A 212 -13.58 -14.51 -6.61
C LEU A 212 -12.34 -15.17 -6.02
N LYS A 213 -11.26 -15.22 -6.78
CA LYS A 213 -10.04 -15.97 -6.44
C LYS A 213 -8.77 -15.14 -6.66
N HIS A 214 -8.89 -13.87 -6.96
CA HIS A 214 -7.76 -13.02 -7.23
C HIS A 214 -8.02 -11.58 -6.80
N ASP A 215 -6.93 -10.88 -6.54
CA ASP A 215 -6.86 -9.43 -6.46
C ASP A 215 -5.96 -8.91 -7.59
N CYS A 216 -6.03 -7.60 -7.84
CA CYS A 216 -5.21 -6.92 -8.83
C CYS A 216 -4.17 -6.03 -8.15
N ILE A 217 -2.96 -5.98 -8.71
CA ILE A 217 -1.92 -5.05 -8.29
C ILE A 217 -1.54 -4.21 -9.49
N LEU A 218 -1.85 -2.92 -9.42
CA LEU A 218 -1.52 -1.95 -10.47
C LEU A 218 -0.07 -1.51 -10.31
N PHE A 219 0.73 -1.70 -11.33
CA PHE A 219 2.15 -1.32 -11.37
C PHE A 219 2.36 -0.11 -12.27
N TYR A 220 2.87 0.96 -11.68
CA TYR A 220 3.26 2.19 -12.38
C TYR A 220 4.70 2.58 -12.04
N SER A 221 5.38 3.24 -12.95
CA SER A 221 6.60 3.99 -12.67
C SER A 221 6.30 5.47 -12.55
N LYS A 222 7.18 6.25 -11.92
CA LYS A 222 7.07 7.71 -11.91
C LYS A 222 7.41 8.30 -13.27
N GLY A 223 8.47 7.82 -13.90
CA GLY A 223 8.97 8.28 -15.20
C GLY A 223 9.23 7.14 -16.17
N ASN A 224 9.86 7.46 -17.31
CA ASN A 224 10.14 6.52 -18.38
C ASN A 224 11.35 5.61 -18.12
N ASP A 225 12.25 6.01 -17.23
CA ASP A 225 13.45 5.25 -16.86
C ASP A 225 13.24 4.67 -15.46
N TRP A 226 12.73 3.45 -15.37
CA TRP A 226 12.43 2.78 -14.12
C TRP A 226 13.26 1.53 -13.92
N VAL A 227 13.54 1.16 -12.68
CA VAL A 227 14.20 -0.08 -12.33
C VAL A 227 13.25 -1.25 -12.55
N TYR A 228 13.69 -2.25 -13.30
CA TYR A 228 12.94 -3.51 -13.47
C TYR A 228 13.89 -4.70 -13.69
N ASN A 229 13.89 -5.62 -12.74
CA ASN A 229 14.66 -6.85 -12.77
C ASN A 229 13.70 -8.03 -13.05
N PRO A 230 13.68 -8.56 -14.29
CA PRO A 230 12.76 -9.62 -14.63
C PRO A 230 13.07 -10.91 -13.87
N ILE A 231 12.07 -11.44 -13.17
CA ILE A 231 12.19 -12.75 -12.54
C ILE A 231 12.08 -13.82 -13.62
N LEU A 232 13.06 -14.74 -13.65
CA LEU A 232 13.10 -15.82 -14.62
C LEU A 232 12.54 -17.11 -14.01
N VAL A 233 11.71 -17.81 -14.78
CA VAL A 233 11.10 -19.09 -14.41
C VAL A 233 11.29 -20.11 -15.52
N PRO A 234 11.25 -21.43 -15.24
CA PRO A 234 11.30 -22.46 -16.26
C PRO A 234 10.17 -22.29 -17.26
N ALA A 235 10.49 -22.38 -18.55
CA ALA A 235 9.50 -22.34 -19.60
C ALA A 235 8.61 -23.60 -19.58
N THR A 236 7.32 -23.40 -19.70
CA THR A 236 6.32 -24.49 -19.68
C THR A 236 6.02 -25.05 -21.07
N SER A 237 6.40 -24.33 -22.13
CA SER A 237 6.15 -24.76 -23.52
C SER A 237 7.13 -25.84 -23.95
N GLN A 238 6.68 -26.82 -24.73
CA GLN A 238 7.55 -27.87 -25.29
C GLN A 238 8.68 -27.31 -26.16
N ARG A 239 8.43 -26.19 -26.87
CA ARG A 239 9.40 -25.53 -27.75
C ARG A 239 10.61 -24.98 -26.96
N MET A 240 10.39 -24.54 -25.71
CA MET A 240 11.40 -23.93 -24.85
C MET A 240 11.76 -24.83 -23.67
N LYS A 241 11.59 -26.14 -23.80
CA LYS A 241 11.87 -27.09 -22.72
C LYS A 241 13.32 -26.98 -22.25
N GLY A 242 13.51 -26.68 -20.99
CA GLY A 242 14.83 -26.52 -20.38
C GLY A 242 15.38 -25.08 -20.42
N GLU A 243 14.67 -24.15 -21.04
CA GLU A 243 15.00 -22.71 -21.02
C GLU A 243 14.28 -21.95 -19.92
N LEU A 244 14.78 -20.76 -19.63
CA LEU A 244 14.12 -19.82 -18.72
C LEU A 244 13.33 -18.78 -19.54
N LYS A 245 12.15 -18.42 -19.07
CA LYS A 245 11.36 -17.30 -19.58
C LYS A 245 11.13 -16.26 -18.48
N LYS A 246 10.81 -15.03 -18.86
CA LYS A 246 10.33 -14.04 -17.91
C LYS A 246 9.02 -14.53 -17.31
N MET A 247 8.85 -14.32 -16.01
CA MET A 247 7.58 -14.58 -15.31
C MET A 247 6.49 -13.69 -15.90
N ASP A 248 5.30 -14.25 -16.03
CA ASP A 248 4.10 -13.54 -16.45
C ASP A 248 3.46 -12.78 -15.28
N ASN A 249 2.43 -12.00 -15.59
CA ASN A 249 1.73 -11.14 -14.63
C ASN A 249 0.60 -11.85 -13.88
N VAL A 250 0.39 -13.14 -14.06
CA VAL A 250 -0.53 -13.94 -13.25
C VAL A 250 0.28 -14.72 -12.23
N TRP A 251 0.10 -14.37 -10.96
CA TRP A 251 0.90 -14.92 -9.88
C TRP A 251 0.08 -15.86 -9.01
N ASP A 252 0.35 -17.16 -9.13
CA ASP A 252 -0.19 -18.17 -8.23
C ASP A 252 0.63 -18.18 -6.94
N ILE A 253 0.14 -17.48 -5.92
CA ILE A 253 0.71 -17.45 -4.58
C ILE A 253 -0.44 -17.67 -3.60
N PRO A 254 -0.48 -18.81 -2.90
CA PRO A 254 -1.53 -19.06 -1.93
C PRO A 254 -1.62 -17.98 -0.86
N SER A 255 -2.84 -17.63 -0.45
CA SER A 255 -3.03 -16.82 0.76
C SER A 255 -2.50 -17.56 2.00
N ILE A 256 -2.13 -16.80 3.02
CA ILE A 256 -1.60 -17.36 4.27
C ILE A 256 -2.71 -18.15 4.97
N ASN A 257 -2.49 -19.45 5.15
CA ASN A 257 -3.40 -20.29 5.91
C ASN A 257 -3.15 -20.15 7.43
N ASN A 258 -4.10 -20.65 8.23
CA ASN A 258 -4.05 -20.52 9.69
C ASN A 258 -2.87 -21.25 10.35
N MET A 259 -2.20 -22.17 9.63
CA MET A 259 -1.07 -22.98 10.12
C MET A 259 0.27 -22.53 9.52
N ALA A 260 0.30 -21.46 8.73
CA ALA A 260 1.53 -20.97 8.11
C ALA A 260 2.49 -20.40 9.16
N LEU A 261 3.78 -20.78 9.08
CA LEU A 261 4.81 -20.29 10.00
C LEU A 261 5.03 -18.78 9.92
N GLU A 262 4.78 -18.17 8.76
CA GLU A 262 4.88 -16.72 8.56
C GLU A 262 3.69 -15.93 9.13
N ARG A 263 2.64 -16.64 9.63
CA ARG A 263 1.45 -15.97 10.11
C ARG A 263 1.74 -15.23 11.42
N VAL A 264 1.46 -13.93 11.40
CA VAL A 264 1.36 -13.09 12.60
C VAL A 264 -0.13 -12.83 12.89
N ALA A 265 -0.48 -12.43 14.09
CA ALA A 265 -1.88 -12.18 14.47
C ALA A 265 -2.45 -10.91 13.79
N PHE A 266 -2.41 -10.86 12.46
CA PHE A 266 -2.91 -9.77 11.63
C PHE A 266 -3.77 -10.33 10.49
N ASP A 267 -5.07 -10.01 10.49
CA ASP A 267 -6.07 -10.67 9.64
C ASP A 267 -5.85 -10.43 8.14
N THR A 268 -5.34 -9.28 7.75
CA THR A 268 -5.10 -8.89 6.35
C THR A 268 -3.65 -9.05 5.91
N GLN A 269 -2.86 -9.85 6.64
CA GLN A 269 -1.46 -10.11 6.30
C GLN A 269 -1.33 -10.66 4.89
N LYS A 270 -0.42 -10.07 4.11
CA LYS A 270 -0.05 -10.55 2.77
C LYS A 270 1.13 -11.53 2.87
N PRO A 271 1.18 -12.56 1.99
CA PRO A 271 2.30 -13.50 1.95
C PRO A 271 3.64 -12.81 1.70
N GLU A 272 4.70 -13.22 2.41
CA GLU A 272 6.06 -12.72 2.17
C GLU A 272 6.50 -12.95 0.71
N ALA A 273 6.09 -14.08 0.12
CA ALA A 273 6.39 -14.41 -1.26
C ALA A 273 5.85 -13.38 -2.28
N LEU A 274 4.72 -12.73 -1.98
CA LEU A 274 4.15 -11.65 -2.80
C LEU A 274 5.03 -10.40 -2.76
N LEU A 275 5.35 -9.94 -1.54
CA LEU A 275 6.18 -8.75 -1.33
C LEU A 275 7.61 -8.96 -1.83
N LYS A 276 8.17 -10.15 -1.63
CA LYS A 276 9.49 -10.52 -2.14
C LYS A 276 9.59 -10.40 -3.66
N ARG A 277 8.55 -10.81 -4.40
CA ARG A 277 8.52 -10.63 -5.87
C ARG A 277 8.57 -9.18 -6.27
N ILE A 278 7.76 -8.35 -5.62
CA ILE A 278 7.72 -6.91 -5.88
C ILE A 278 9.09 -6.28 -5.62
N ILE A 279 9.67 -6.54 -4.44
CA ILE A 279 10.97 -5.97 -4.03
C ILE A 279 12.12 -6.43 -4.95
N LEU A 280 12.12 -7.68 -5.39
CA LEU A 280 13.19 -8.18 -6.27
C LEU A 280 13.08 -7.66 -7.71
N ALA A 281 11.87 -7.30 -8.13
CA ALA A 281 11.62 -6.80 -9.48
C ALA A 281 11.89 -5.29 -9.64
N SER A 282 11.88 -4.51 -8.54
CA SER A 282 11.93 -3.04 -8.59
C SER A 282 13.03 -2.44 -7.76
#